data_6688c75aa619e0823393dbb9942f3405
#
_entry.id   6688c75aa619e0823393dbb9942f3405
#
_cell.length_a   1.000
_cell.length_b   1.000
_cell.length_c   1.000
_cell.angle_alpha   90.00
_cell.angle_beta   90.00
_cell.angle_gamma   90.00
#
_symmetry.space_group_name_H-M   'P 1'
#
loop_
_entity.id
_entity.type
_entity.pdbx_description
1 polymer ?
#
loop_
_entity_poly.entity_id
_entity_poly.type
_entity_poly.pdbx_seq_one_letter_code
_entity_poly.pdbx_strand_id
1 'polypeptide(L)'
;MDKIIKTISKNGAFRAYVLDSTETVRTAQEKHHTQASSTVALGRTLIASQILAANEKGDTKITVKVLGTSSLGAIITVADTKGTVKGYVQNPGVDIKKTATGEVLVGPFVGNGEFLVITDYGTGNPYHSMTPLVSGEIGEDLAFYLTESQQTPSAVGLNVLLDANDKVKVAGGLLLQVLPGAKEEEIARFEKRIQEMPAISTLLESEDHIEALLSAIYGNEPYKRLSEEELRFQCDCSKERFLNTLSSLPKSDLEEMRDEDHGAEITCQFCQSTYHFDEKDLEELIRDKS
;
A
#
# COMPACT_ATOMS: atom_id res chain seq x y z
N MET A 1 -7.35 16.15 -0.04
CA MET A 1 -7.86 15.02 0.76
C MET A 1 -7.77 13.79 -0.12
N ASP A 2 -7.07 12.77 0.35
CA ASP A 2 -6.82 11.56 -0.44
C ASP A 2 -8.11 10.81 -0.71
N LYS A 3 -8.24 10.27 -1.92
CA LYS A 3 -9.43 9.53 -2.32
C LYS A 3 -9.15 8.55 -3.45
N ILE A 4 -10.01 7.55 -3.55
CA ILE A 4 -10.06 6.61 -4.66
C ILE A 4 -11.43 6.68 -5.35
N ILE A 5 -11.41 6.71 -6.67
CA ILE A 5 -12.63 6.69 -7.50
C ILE A 5 -12.63 5.42 -8.34
N LYS A 6 -13.69 4.66 -8.21
CA LYS A 6 -13.98 3.48 -9.01
C LYS A 6 -14.93 3.83 -10.14
N THR A 7 -14.58 3.44 -11.35
CA THR A 7 -15.36 3.74 -12.55
C THR A 7 -15.55 2.50 -13.40
N ILE A 8 -16.54 2.55 -14.29
CA ILE A 8 -16.78 1.54 -15.32
C ILE A 8 -17.11 2.23 -16.64
N SER A 9 -16.54 1.74 -17.75
CA SER A 9 -16.93 2.19 -19.09
C SER A 9 -18.43 1.92 -19.33
N LYS A 10 -19.10 2.78 -20.12
CA LYS A 10 -20.55 2.65 -20.36
C LYS A 10 -20.95 1.30 -20.98
N ASN A 11 -20.07 0.72 -21.78
CA ASN A 11 -20.28 -0.59 -22.40
C ASN A 11 -19.93 -1.78 -21.47
N GLY A 12 -19.43 -1.51 -20.24
CA GLY A 12 -19.06 -2.55 -19.27
C GLY A 12 -17.77 -3.31 -19.57
N ALA A 13 -17.00 -2.90 -20.58
CA ALA A 13 -15.78 -3.59 -21.00
C ALA A 13 -14.59 -3.37 -20.07
N PHE A 14 -14.54 -2.22 -19.40
CA PHE A 14 -13.40 -1.81 -18.57
C PHE A 14 -13.85 -1.24 -17.23
N ARG A 15 -13.10 -1.57 -16.19
CA ARG A 15 -13.20 -0.97 -14.87
C ARG A 15 -11.89 -0.27 -14.55
N ALA A 16 -11.96 0.93 -14.02
CA ALA A 16 -10.78 1.66 -13.58
C ALA A 16 -10.91 2.14 -12.14
N TYR A 17 -9.77 2.19 -11.48
CA TYR A 17 -9.56 2.84 -10.19
C TYR A 17 -8.53 3.92 -10.41
N VAL A 18 -8.82 5.13 -9.96
CA VAL A 18 -7.87 6.24 -9.93
C VAL A 18 -7.80 6.77 -8.52
N LEU A 19 -6.61 7.08 -8.03
CA LEU A 19 -6.46 7.53 -6.65
C LEU A 19 -5.38 8.59 -6.48
N ASP A 20 -5.66 9.48 -5.54
CA ASP A 20 -4.72 10.36 -4.87
C ASP A 20 -4.45 9.77 -3.48
N SER A 21 -3.20 9.58 -3.13
CA SER A 21 -2.70 9.08 -1.84
C SER A 21 -1.60 9.97 -1.28
N THR A 22 -1.58 11.24 -1.65
CA THR A 22 -0.48 12.17 -1.34
C THR A 22 -0.30 12.32 0.17
N GLU A 23 -1.35 12.63 0.92
CA GLU A 23 -1.29 12.80 2.38
C GLU A 23 -1.00 11.47 3.10
N THR A 24 -1.53 10.36 2.57
CA THR A 24 -1.25 9.00 3.07
C THR A 24 0.24 8.68 3.02
N VAL A 25 0.88 8.91 1.86
CA VAL A 25 2.31 8.62 1.66
C VAL A 25 3.17 9.62 2.41
N ARG A 26 2.77 10.91 2.47
CA ARG A 26 3.44 11.94 3.28
C ARG A 26 3.46 11.57 4.76
N THR A 27 2.31 11.14 5.29
CA THR A 27 2.19 10.68 6.68
C THR A 27 3.09 9.47 6.95
N ALA A 28 3.18 8.52 6.01
CA ALA A 28 4.06 7.38 6.14
C ALA A 28 5.54 7.80 6.12
N GLN A 29 5.95 8.73 5.22
CA GLN A 29 7.29 9.27 5.18
C GLN A 29 7.69 9.93 6.51
N GLU A 30 6.81 10.77 7.07
CA GLU A 30 7.05 11.48 8.32
C GLU A 30 7.19 10.53 9.50
N LYS A 31 6.27 9.55 9.62
CA LYS A 31 6.27 8.59 10.74
C LYS A 31 7.49 7.67 10.74
N HIS A 32 7.89 7.21 9.57
CA HIS A 32 8.98 6.23 9.43
C HIS A 32 10.33 6.89 9.12
N HIS A 33 10.37 8.21 8.95
CA HIS A 33 11.58 8.97 8.57
C HIS A 33 12.30 8.36 7.35
N THR A 34 11.51 7.93 6.35
CA THR A 34 12.04 7.24 5.18
C THR A 34 12.83 8.21 4.27
N GLN A 35 13.98 7.73 3.76
CA GLN A 35 14.74 8.39 2.70
C GLN A 35 14.04 8.20 1.34
N ALA A 36 14.51 8.89 0.31
CA ALA A 36 13.83 9.00 -0.99
C ALA A 36 13.37 7.65 -1.55
N SER A 37 14.25 6.65 -1.62
CA SER A 37 13.92 5.35 -2.21
C SER A 37 12.96 4.54 -1.37
N SER A 38 13.17 4.53 -0.07
CA SER A 38 12.28 3.87 0.88
C SER A 38 10.90 4.52 0.85
N THR A 39 10.82 5.85 0.70
CA THR A 39 9.56 6.59 0.56
C THR A 39 8.82 6.17 -0.71
N VAL A 40 9.51 6.11 -1.85
CA VAL A 40 8.87 5.73 -3.12
C VAL A 40 8.41 4.28 -3.10
N ALA A 41 9.24 3.35 -2.61
CA ALA A 41 8.87 1.94 -2.53
C ALA A 41 7.70 1.69 -1.56
N LEU A 42 7.76 2.26 -0.34
CA LEU A 42 6.66 2.17 0.62
C LEU A 42 5.39 2.82 0.08
N GLY A 43 5.48 4.01 -0.51
CA GLY A 43 4.34 4.73 -1.07
C GLY A 43 3.66 3.95 -2.19
N ARG A 44 4.41 3.41 -3.16
CA ARG A 44 3.86 2.55 -4.22
C ARG A 44 3.18 1.31 -3.63
N THR A 45 3.73 0.70 -2.57
CA THR A 45 3.12 -0.48 -1.93
C THR A 45 1.84 -0.11 -1.16
N LEU A 46 1.79 1.06 -0.50
CA LEU A 46 0.58 1.59 0.13
C LEU A 46 -0.53 1.80 -0.91
N ILE A 47 -0.21 2.44 -2.04
CA ILE A 47 -1.14 2.68 -3.16
C ILE A 47 -1.64 1.34 -3.72
N ALA A 48 -0.76 0.36 -3.96
CA ALA A 48 -1.12 -0.98 -4.41
C ALA A 48 -2.12 -1.65 -3.46
N SER A 49 -1.89 -1.56 -2.14
CA SER A 49 -2.77 -2.13 -1.13
C SER A 49 -4.15 -1.45 -1.09
N GLN A 50 -4.21 -0.12 -1.24
CA GLN A 50 -5.47 0.64 -1.32
C GLN A 50 -6.28 0.24 -2.55
N ILE A 51 -5.63 0.06 -3.71
CA ILE A 51 -6.28 -0.43 -4.93
C ILE A 51 -6.86 -1.83 -4.74
N LEU A 52 -6.08 -2.75 -4.17
CA LEU A 52 -6.52 -4.11 -3.92
C LEU A 52 -7.69 -4.15 -2.92
N ALA A 53 -7.62 -3.38 -1.84
CA ALA A 53 -8.69 -3.31 -0.84
C ALA A 53 -9.98 -2.70 -1.42
N ALA A 54 -9.89 -1.66 -2.28
CA ALA A 54 -11.05 -1.05 -2.94
C ALA A 54 -11.74 -2.01 -3.94
N ASN A 55 -11.07 -3.09 -4.36
CA ASN A 55 -11.69 -4.13 -5.19
C ASN A 55 -12.50 -5.15 -4.38
N GLU A 56 -12.31 -5.20 -3.07
CA GLU A 56 -12.97 -6.12 -2.15
C GLU A 56 -14.29 -5.56 -1.59
N LYS A 57 -15.01 -6.37 -0.82
CA LYS A 57 -16.29 -6.02 -0.19
C LYS A 57 -16.31 -6.43 1.28
N GLY A 58 -17.27 -5.89 2.03
CA GLY A 58 -17.44 -6.20 3.45
C GLY A 58 -16.32 -5.64 4.32
N ASP A 59 -15.95 -6.31 5.39
CA ASP A 59 -14.87 -5.90 6.31
C ASP A 59 -13.53 -6.56 5.97
N THR A 60 -13.23 -6.69 4.66
CA THR A 60 -12.02 -7.35 4.19
C THR A 60 -10.77 -6.51 4.47
N LYS A 61 -9.69 -7.18 4.89
CA LYS A 61 -8.35 -6.61 5.01
C LYS A 61 -7.41 -7.25 4.01
N ILE A 62 -6.60 -6.42 3.36
CA ILE A 62 -5.56 -6.84 2.42
C ILE A 62 -4.20 -6.54 3.04
N THR A 63 -3.37 -7.56 3.18
CA THR A 63 -1.95 -7.37 3.50
C THR A 63 -1.13 -7.63 2.25
N VAL A 64 -0.33 -6.65 1.83
CA VAL A 64 0.67 -6.81 0.78
C VAL A 64 2.05 -6.87 1.43
N LYS A 65 2.83 -7.89 1.03
CA LYS A 65 4.23 -8.03 1.43
C LYS A 65 5.09 -8.11 0.16
N VAL A 66 5.98 -7.15 0.01
CA VAL A 66 7.06 -7.20 -0.98
C VAL A 66 8.29 -7.71 -0.24
N LEU A 67 8.68 -8.95 -0.52
CA LEU A 67 9.76 -9.64 0.18
C LEU A 67 11.01 -9.63 -0.71
N GLY A 68 11.70 -8.49 -0.74
CA GLY A 68 12.88 -8.29 -1.57
C GLY A 68 14.17 -8.81 -0.91
N THR A 69 15.14 -9.17 -1.74
CA THR A 69 16.44 -9.68 -1.29
C THR A 69 17.53 -8.61 -1.23
N SER A 70 17.21 -7.36 -1.58
CA SER A 70 18.18 -6.26 -1.63
C SER A 70 18.03 -5.31 -0.42
N SER A 71 18.59 -4.12 -0.51
CA SER A 71 18.81 -3.22 0.63
C SER A 71 17.54 -2.69 1.31
N LEU A 72 16.40 -2.59 0.61
CA LEU A 72 15.14 -2.19 1.23
C LEU A 72 14.57 -3.24 2.18
N GLY A 73 14.91 -4.52 1.96
CA GLY A 73 14.33 -5.64 2.71
C GLY A 73 12.83 -5.78 2.44
N ALA A 74 12.09 -6.18 3.46
CA ALA A 74 10.65 -6.36 3.35
C ALA A 74 9.90 -5.02 3.43
N ILE A 75 8.85 -4.88 2.58
CA ILE A 75 7.86 -3.82 2.69
C ILE A 75 6.52 -4.49 3.01
N ILE A 76 5.87 -4.05 4.09
CA ILE A 76 4.61 -4.66 4.54
C ILE A 76 3.58 -3.57 4.73
N THR A 77 2.44 -3.73 4.07
CA THR A 77 1.31 -2.81 4.14
C THR A 77 0.01 -3.57 4.41
N VAL A 78 -0.91 -2.93 5.11
CA VAL A 78 -2.24 -3.47 5.41
C VAL A 78 -3.27 -2.39 5.10
N ALA A 79 -4.19 -2.68 4.18
CA ALA A 79 -5.31 -1.81 3.84
C ALA A 79 -6.64 -2.51 4.13
N ASP A 80 -7.69 -1.74 4.31
CA ASP A 80 -9.05 -2.24 4.46
C ASP A 80 -10.02 -1.58 3.46
N THR A 81 -11.21 -2.15 3.38
CA THR A 81 -12.30 -1.66 2.52
C THR A 81 -12.90 -0.32 2.96
N LYS A 82 -12.46 0.25 4.09
CA LYS A 82 -12.89 1.55 4.62
C LYS A 82 -11.94 2.69 4.26
N GLY A 83 -10.96 2.40 3.38
CA GLY A 83 -9.97 3.36 2.89
C GLY A 83 -8.82 3.62 3.85
N THR A 84 -8.67 2.82 4.93
CA THR A 84 -7.51 2.94 5.80
C THR A 84 -6.36 2.09 5.28
N VAL A 85 -5.15 2.59 5.43
CA VAL A 85 -3.92 1.85 5.14
C VAL A 85 -2.86 2.18 6.19
N LYS A 86 -2.02 1.20 6.50
CA LYS A 86 -0.80 1.33 7.31
C LYS A 86 0.30 0.46 6.71
N GLY A 87 1.54 0.81 6.97
CA GLY A 87 2.64 0.01 6.42
C GLY A 87 3.99 0.52 6.86
N TYR A 88 5.02 -0.27 6.60
CA TYR A 88 6.40 0.07 6.86
C TYR A 88 7.33 -0.61 5.85
N VAL A 89 8.54 -0.09 5.73
CA VAL A 89 9.66 -0.70 5.05
C VAL A 89 10.72 -1.09 6.09
N GLN A 90 11.33 -2.25 5.93
CA GLN A 90 12.29 -2.79 6.89
C GLN A 90 13.50 -1.86 7.07
N ASN A 91 14.02 -1.31 5.98
CA ASN A 91 15.17 -0.41 5.99
C ASN A 91 14.76 0.99 5.48
N PRO A 92 14.28 1.89 6.37
CA PRO A 92 13.79 3.21 5.99
C PRO A 92 14.89 4.17 5.51
N GLY A 93 16.15 3.92 5.88
CA GLY A 93 17.30 4.76 5.58
C GLY A 93 17.96 4.52 4.22
N VAL A 94 17.35 3.70 3.35
CA VAL A 94 17.91 3.46 2.02
C VAL A 94 17.63 4.66 1.13
N ASP A 95 18.73 5.30 0.69
CA ASP A 95 18.69 6.44 -0.20
C ASP A 95 19.32 6.08 -1.55
N ILE A 96 18.79 6.65 -2.62
CA ILE A 96 19.29 6.43 -3.97
C ILE A 96 19.56 7.76 -4.66
N LYS A 97 20.53 7.74 -5.55
CA LYS A 97 20.71 8.81 -6.52
C LYS A 97 19.56 8.80 -7.52
N LYS A 98 18.84 9.93 -7.62
CA LYS A 98 17.84 10.17 -8.66
C LYS A 98 18.45 9.93 -10.04
N THR A 99 17.68 9.36 -10.95
CA THR A 99 18.07 9.30 -12.36
C THR A 99 18.22 10.69 -12.95
N ALA A 100 18.86 10.81 -14.11
CA ALA A 100 18.98 12.09 -14.82
C ALA A 100 17.61 12.73 -15.14
N THR A 101 16.54 11.93 -15.18
CA THR A 101 15.15 12.37 -15.41
C THR A 101 14.41 12.75 -14.12
N GLY A 102 15.05 12.60 -12.94
CA GLY A 102 14.41 12.84 -11.63
C GLY A 102 13.54 11.71 -11.14
N GLU A 103 13.41 10.64 -11.91
CA GLU A 103 12.65 9.44 -11.53
C GLU A 103 13.43 8.58 -10.52
N VAL A 104 12.73 8.03 -9.55
CA VAL A 104 13.29 7.11 -8.55
C VAL A 104 12.95 5.68 -8.94
N LEU A 105 13.96 4.93 -9.40
CA LEU A 105 13.84 3.50 -9.65
C LEU A 105 14.10 2.75 -8.34
N VAL A 106 13.16 1.92 -7.91
CA VAL A 106 13.28 1.18 -6.64
C VAL A 106 13.65 -0.29 -6.84
N GLY A 107 13.43 -0.83 -8.03
CA GLY A 107 13.68 -2.23 -8.37
C GLY A 107 15.05 -2.76 -7.94
N PRO A 108 16.18 -2.09 -8.22
CA PRO A 108 17.52 -2.52 -7.80
C PRO A 108 17.68 -2.66 -6.28
N PHE A 109 16.88 -1.96 -5.49
CA PHE A 109 16.94 -1.92 -4.03
C PHE A 109 15.90 -2.82 -3.36
N VAL A 110 14.85 -3.18 -4.08
CA VAL A 110 13.95 -4.29 -3.77
C VAL A 110 14.66 -5.61 -4.10
N GLY A 111 15.22 -5.72 -5.30
CA GLY A 111 15.89 -6.92 -5.79
C GLY A 111 14.91 -8.01 -6.21
N ASN A 112 15.41 -9.24 -6.32
CA ASN A 112 14.57 -10.40 -6.54
C ASN A 112 13.74 -10.71 -5.29
N GLY A 113 12.67 -11.50 -5.44
CA GLY A 113 11.85 -11.87 -4.29
C GLY A 113 10.42 -12.19 -4.67
N GLU A 114 9.50 -11.93 -3.74
CA GLU A 114 8.12 -12.35 -3.84
C GLU A 114 7.16 -11.20 -3.55
N PHE A 115 6.07 -11.14 -4.31
CA PHE A 115 4.91 -10.29 -4.09
C PHE A 115 3.80 -11.16 -3.49
N LEU A 116 3.57 -11.04 -2.19
CA LEU A 116 2.59 -11.83 -1.42
C LEU A 116 1.39 -10.95 -1.06
N VAL A 117 0.19 -11.45 -1.35
CA VAL A 117 -1.07 -10.83 -0.94
C VAL A 117 -1.81 -11.78 -0.01
N ILE A 118 -2.23 -11.27 1.14
CA ILE A 118 -3.05 -12.00 2.10
C ILE A 118 -4.40 -11.28 2.19
N THR A 119 -5.47 -11.99 1.87
CA THR A 119 -6.84 -11.48 1.95
C THR A 119 -7.52 -12.11 3.17
N ASP A 120 -7.88 -11.26 4.13
CA ASP A 120 -8.62 -11.66 5.33
C ASP A 120 -10.05 -11.12 5.24
N TYR A 121 -10.99 -12.01 5.06
CA TYR A 121 -12.43 -11.70 4.97
C TYR A 121 -13.10 -11.54 6.35
N GLY A 122 -12.34 -11.59 7.45
CA GLY A 122 -12.86 -11.54 8.82
C GLY A 122 -13.55 -12.82 9.27
N THR A 123 -13.59 -13.85 8.44
CA THR A 123 -14.18 -15.16 8.72
C THR A 123 -13.34 -16.27 8.09
N GLY A 124 -13.05 -17.33 8.86
CA GLY A 124 -12.22 -18.44 8.38
C GLY A 124 -10.73 -18.10 8.34
N ASN A 125 -9.97 -18.89 7.58
CA ASN A 125 -8.53 -18.64 7.39
C ASN A 125 -8.30 -17.62 6.28
N PRO A 126 -7.34 -16.70 6.44
CA PRO A 126 -6.95 -15.80 5.37
C PRO A 126 -6.48 -16.54 4.12
N TYR A 127 -6.83 -16.02 2.95
CA TYR A 127 -6.36 -16.53 1.67
C TYR A 127 -5.00 -15.92 1.33
N HIS A 128 -4.04 -16.75 0.96
CA HIS A 128 -2.67 -16.36 0.60
C HIS A 128 -2.44 -16.60 -0.88
N SER A 129 -1.86 -15.63 -1.54
CA SER A 129 -1.56 -15.68 -2.97
C SER A 129 -0.23 -14.97 -3.22
N MET A 130 0.64 -15.56 -4.05
CA MET A 130 2.02 -15.12 -4.19
C MET A 130 2.49 -15.27 -5.62
N THR A 131 3.28 -14.31 -6.09
CA THR A 131 4.00 -14.35 -7.37
C THR A 131 5.45 -13.92 -7.18
N PRO A 132 6.39 -14.34 -8.04
CA PRO A 132 7.72 -13.76 -8.03
C PRO A 132 7.66 -12.28 -8.41
N LEU A 133 8.60 -11.49 -7.90
CA LEU A 133 8.83 -10.13 -8.38
C LEU A 133 9.43 -10.19 -9.79
N VAL A 134 8.90 -9.37 -10.70
CA VAL A 134 9.37 -9.29 -12.09
C VAL A 134 10.35 -8.15 -12.30
N SER A 135 10.18 -7.04 -11.57
CA SER A 135 11.06 -5.88 -11.66
C SER A 135 11.43 -5.26 -10.30
N GLY A 136 10.59 -5.46 -9.29
CA GLY A 136 10.69 -4.77 -8.01
C GLY A 136 10.23 -3.30 -8.05
N GLU A 137 9.71 -2.80 -9.18
CA GLU A 137 9.14 -1.45 -9.30
C GLU A 137 7.73 -1.34 -8.71
N ILE A 138 7.19 -2.40 -8.12
CA ILE A 138 5.90 -2.55 -7.44
C ILE A 138 4.71 -2.48 -8.40
N GLY A 139 4.67 -1.50 -9.32
CA GLY A 139 3.58 -1.35 -10.28
C GLY A 139 3.52 -2.52 -11.27
N GLU A 140 4.64 -2.90 -11.84
CA GLU A 140 4.77 -4.05 -12.73
C GLU A 140 4.53 -5.38 -12.00
N ASP A 141 5.01 -5.48 -10.75
CA ASP A 141 4.81 -6.65 -9.91
C ASP A 141 3.32 -6.84 -9.55
N LEU A 142 2.60 -5.74 -9.28
CA LEU A 142 1.15 -5.76 -9.08
C LEU A 142 0.40 -6.15 -10.36
N ALA A 143 0.79 -5.62 -11.53
CA ALA A 143 0.18 -5.98 -12.80
C ALA A 143 0.37 -7.47 -13.12
N PHE A 144 1.57 -7.99 -12.87
CA PHE A 144 1.89 -9.41 -13.00
C PHE A 144 1.05 -10.27 -12.03
N TYR A 145 0.98 -9.87 -10.76
CA TYR A 145 0.14 -10.54 -9.75
C TYR A 145 -1.34 -10.61 -10.17
N LEU A 146 -1.92 -9.50 -10.65
CA LEU A 146 -3.31 -9.46 -11.09
C LEU A 146 -3.57 -10.37 -12.29
N THR A 147 -2.60 -10.49 -13.19
CA THR A 147 -2.71 -11.36 -14.38
C THR A 147 -2.54 -12.84 -14.02
N GLU A 148 -1.49 -13.19 -13.30
CA GLU A 148 -1.13 -14.60 -13.03
C GLU A 148 -1.98 -15.20 -11.91
N SER A 149 -2.16 -14.46 -10.81
CA SER A 149 -2.86 -14.97 -9.63
C SER A 149 -4.36 -14.71 -9.67
N GLN A 150 -4.79 -13.52 -10.14
CA GLN A 150 -6.20 -13.15 -10.19
C GLN A 150 -6.85 -13.39 -11.56
N GLN A 151 -6.07 -13.80 -12.56
CA GLN A 151 -6.53 -14.04 -13.94
C GLN A 151 -7.28 -12.84 -14.53
N THR A 152 -6.90 -11.64 -14.12
CA THR A 152 -7.53 -10.39 -14.55
C THR A 152 -6.51 -9.53 -15.28
N PRO A 153 -6.55 -9.48 -16.64
CA PRO A 153 -5.64 -8.63 -17.42
C PRO A 153 -5.78 -7.17 -16.98
N SER A 154 -4.68 -6.56 -16.56
CA SER A 154 -4.68 -5.26 -15.90
C SER A 154 -3.51 -4.39 -16.35
N ALA A 155 -3.76 -3.09 -16.52
CA ALA A 155 -2.71 -2.08 -16.59
C ALA A 155 -2.64 -1.32 -15.26
N VAL A 156 -1.44 -1.17 -14.72
CA VAL A 156 -1.17 -0.54 -13.42
C VAL A 156 -0.18 0.60 -13.62
N GLY A 157 -0.49 1.75 -13.04
CA GLY A 157 0.43 2.87 -12.94
C GLY A 157 0.46 3.38 -11.51
N LEU A 158 1.61 3.28 -10.83
CA LEU A 158 1.82 3.75 -9.47
C LEU A 158 2.96 4.76 -9.49
N ASN A 159 2.78 5.92 -8.86
CA ASN A 159 3.83 6.91 -8.79
C ASN A 159 3.86 7.65 -7.46
N VAL A 160 5.06 7.99 -7.01
CA VAL A 160 5.35 8.86 -5.88
C VAL A 160 6.40 9.84 -6.35
N LEU A 161 6.04 11.12 -6.44
CA LEU A 161 6.94 12.19 -6.80
C LEU A 161 7.44 12.89 -5.54
N LEU A 162 8.72 13.13 -5.49
CA LEU A 162 9.39 13.87 -4.43
C LEU A 162 9.79 15.27 -4.93
N ASP A 163 9.76 16.24 -4.03
CA ASP A 163 10.29 17.57 -4.28
C ASP A 163 11.83 17.62 -4.22
N ALA A 164 12.40 18.82 -4.31
CA ALA A 164 13.85 19.02 -4.25
C ALA A 164 14.46 18.68 -2.87
N ASN A 165 13.64 18.59 -1.83
CA ASN A 165 14.05 18.25 -0.46
C ASN A 165 13.70 16.80 -0.10
N ASP A 166 13.43 15.96 -1.09
CA ASP A 166 13.01 14.55 -0.96
C ASP A 166 11.73 14.35 -0.15
N LYS A 167 10.86 15.39 -0.10
CA LYS A 167 9.53 15.29 0.50
C LYS A 167 8.49 14.90 -0.55
N VAL A 168 7.48 14.15 -0.12
CA VAL A 168 6.37 13.75 -1.00
C VAL A 168 5.66 14.99 -1.54
N LYS A 169 5.76 15.22 -2.85
CA LYS A 169 5.05 16.28 -3.57
C LYS A 169 3.64 15.83 -3.93
N VAL A 170 3.54 14.68 -4.60
CA VAL A 170 2.29 14.03 -4.98
C VAL A 170 2.50 12.52 -5.06
N ALA A 171 1.48 11.75 -4.69
CA ALA A 171 1.47 10.30 -4.77
C ALA A 171 0.08 9.80 -5.19
N GLY A 172 0.05 8.83 -6.09
CA GLY A 172 -1.20 8.26 -6.58
C GLY A 172 -0.97 7.28 -7.71
N GLY A 173 -2.05 6.93 -8.37
CA GLY A 173 -1.96 5.98 -9.47
C GLY A 173 -3.30 5.57 -10.05
N LEU A 174 -3.23 4.56 -10.89
CA LEU A 174 -4.39 3.95 -11.52
C LEU A 174 -4.25 2.44 -11.64
N LEU A 175 -5.40 1.77 -11.66
CA LEU A 175 -5.57 0.40 -12.13
C LEU A 175 -6.66 0.41 -13.18
N LEU A 176 -6.39 -0.18 -14.34
CA LEU A 176 -7.38 -0.44 -15.38
C LEU A 176 -7.48 -1.95 -15.61
N GLN A 177 -8.69 -2.48 -15.54
CA GLN A 177 -8.98 -3.90 -15.69
C GLN A 177 -9.91 -4.15 -16.87
N VAL A 178 -9.56 -5.16 -17.67
CA VAL A 178 -10.45 -5.70 -18.72
C VAL A 178 -11.49 -6.59 -18.04
N LEU A 179 -12.76 -6.35 -18.35
CA LEU A 179 -13.87 -7.14 -17.79
C LEU A 179 -14.31 -8.25 -18.77
N PRO A 180 -14.86 -9.37 -18.26
CA PRO A 180 -15.39 -10.43 -19.12
C PRO A 180 -16.41 -9.91 -20.13
N GLY A 181 -16.25 -10.30 -21.39
CA GLY A 181 -17.13 -9.89 -22.49
C GLY A 181 -16.66 -8.63 -23.25
N ALA A 182 -15.52 -8.03 -22.87
CA ALA A 182 -14.88 -7.01 -23.69
C ALA A 182 -14.51 -7.56 -25.08
N LYS A 183 -14.77 -6.79 -26.13
CA LYS A 183 -14.42 -7.18 -27.49
C LYS A 183 -12.97 -6.84 -27.81
N GLU A 184 -12.34 -7.64 -28.67
CA GLU A 184 -10.93 -7.41 -29.06
C GLU A 184 -10.68 -5.99 -29.59
N GLU A 185 -11.61 -5.43 -30.38
CA GLU A 185 -11.50 -4.05 -30.87
C GLU A 185 -11.52 -3.00 -29.77
N GLU A 186 -12.25 -3.26 -28.67
CA GLU A 186 -12.31 -2.38 -27.50
C GLU A 186 -11.00 -2.49 -26.73
N ILE A 187 -10.49 -3.69 -26.52
CA ILE A 187 -9.20 -3.96 -25.86
C ILE A 187 -8.08 -3.24 -26.62
N ALA A 188 -7.97 -3.44 -27.93
CA ALA A 188 -6.95 -2.82 -28.76
C ALA A 188 -6.99 -1.28 -28.71
N ARG A 189 -8.18 -0.67 -28.67
CA ARG A 189 -8.30 0.79 -28.51
C ARG A 189 -7.79 1.27 -27.15
N PHE A 190 -8.11 0.53 -26.07
CA PHE A 190 -7.63 0.87 -24.74
C PHE A 190 -6.13 0.67 -24.59
N GLU A 191 -5.59 -0.43 -25.11
CA GLU A 191 -4.14 -0.67 -25.14
C GLU A 191 -3.40 0.47 -25.83
N LYS A 192 -3.88 0.87 -27.02
CA LYS A 192 -3.32 2.02 -27.74
C LYS A 192 -3.36 3.29 -26.89
N ARG A 193 -4.49 3.56 -26.23
CA ARG A 193 -4.65 4.75 -25.38
C ARG A 193 -3.70 4.72 -24.19
N ILE A 194 -3.52 3.56 -23.53
CA ILE A 194 -2.56 3.42 -22.44
C ILE A 194 -1.12 3.64 -22.93
N GLN A 195 -0.77 3.14 -24.11
CA GLN A 195 0.54 3.36 -24.72
C GLN A 195 0.81 4.84 -25.09
N GLU A 196 -0.23 5.57 -25.50
CA GLU A 196 -0.18 6.98 -25.86
C GLU A 196 -0.40 7.92 -24.65
N MET A 197 -0.70 7.37 -23.46
CA MET A 197 -0.97 8.15 -22.27
C MET A 197 0.30 8.87 -21.78
N PRO A 198 0.19 10.14 -21.35
CA PRO A 198 1.30 10.82 -20.69
C PRO A 198 1.78 10.02 -19.47
N ALA A 199 3.03 10.23 -19.08
CA ALA A 199 3.56 9.61 -17.87
C ALA A 199 2.65 9.90 -16.66
N ILE A 200 2.42 8.90 -15.82
CA ILE A 200 1.57 9.04 -14.61
C ILE A 200 2.04 10.21 -13.75
N SER A 201 3.36 10.41 -13.66
CA SER A 201 3.95 11.56 -12.96
C SER A 201 3.43 12.90 -13.47
N THR A 202 3.34 13.06 -14.79
CA THR A 202 2.82 14.30 -15.43
C THR A 202 1.33 14.51 -15.14
N LEU A 203 0.54 13.43 -15.16
CA LEU A 203 -0.89 13.49 -14.86
C LEU A 203 -1.15 13.84 -13.38
N LEU A 204 -0.33 13.31 -12.47
CA LEU A 204 -0.42 13.61 -11.05
C LEU A 204 0.02 15.05 -10.70
N GLU A 205 0.82 15.70 -11.54
CA GLU A 205 1.22 17.10 -11.33
C GLU A 205 0.15 18.12 -11.80
N SER A 206 -0.92 17.67 -12.46
CA SER A 206 -2.02 18.56 -12.85
C SER A 206 -2.81 19.04 -11.63
N GLU A 207 -3.47 20.21 -11.74
CA GLU A 207 -4.27 20.78 -10.64
C GLU A 207 -5.43 19.86 -10.20
N ASP A 208 -6.07 19.21 -11.17
CA ASP A 208 -7.06 18.14 -10.91
C ASP A 208 -6.53 16.82 -11.49
N HIS A 209 -5.59 16.21 -10.78
CA HIS A 209 -4.94 14.98 -11.24
C HIS A 209 -5.87 13.77 -11.30
N ILE A 210 -6.94 13.72 -10.50
CA ILE A 210 -7.96 12.66 -10.62
C ILE A 210 -8.68 12.76 -11.97
N GLU A 211 -9.14 13.95 -12.35
CA GLU A 211 -9.78 14.16 -13.65
C GLU A 211 -8.80 14.00 -14.82
N ALA A 212 -7.53 14.36 -14.63
CA ALA A 212 -6.49 14.12 -15.62
C ALA A 212 -6.27 12.63 -15.88
N LEU A 213 -6.21 11.81 -14.82
CA LEU A 213 -6.12 10.35 -14.93
C LEU A 213 -7.37 9.76 -15.61
N LEU A 214 -8.56 10.16 -15.21
CA LEU A 214 -9.82 9.69 -15.83
C LEU A 214 -9.90 10.09 -17.31
N SER A 215 -9.51 11.32 -17.65
CA SER A 215 -9.46 11.79 -19.03
C SER A 215 -8.44 11.03 -19.87
N ALA A 216 -7.29 10.70 -19.31
CA ALA A 216 -6.28 9.90 -19.99
C ALA A 216 -6.77 8.46 -20.25
N ILE A 217 -7.53 7.86 -19.31
CA ILE A 217 -8.12 6.54 -19.46
C ILE A 217 -9.24 6.52 -20.50
N TYR A 218 -10.20 7.42 -20.36
CA TYR A 218 -11.46 7.35 -21.14
C TYR A 218 -11.47 8.25 -22.38
N GLY A 219 -10.68 9.35 -22.41
CA GLY A 219 -10.76 10.36 -23.44
C GLY A 219 -12.18 10.92 -23.52
N ASN A 220 -12.81 10.79 -24.70
CA ASN A 220 -14.20 11.19 -24.91
C ASN A 220 -15.22 10.05 -24.71
N GLU A 221 -14.76 8.86 -24.31
CA GLU A 221 -15.65 7.73 -24.10
C GLU A 221 -16.44 7.89 -22.80
N PRO A 222 -17.76 7.63 -22.80
CA PRO A 222 -18.55 7.79 -21.61
C PRO A 222 -18.27 6.68 -20.59
N TYR A 223 -18.19 7.06 -19.34
CA TYR A 223 -18.02 6.17 -18.19
C TYR A 223 -18.99 6.54 -17.07
N LYS A 224 -19.12 5.65 -16.09
CA LYS A 224 -19.91 5.87 -14.87
C LYS A 224 -19.00 5.76 -13.66
N ARG A 225 -19.09 6.70 -12.73
CA ARG A 225 -18.50 6.57 -11.39
C ARG A 225 -19.36 5.62 -10.57
N LEU A 226 -18.73 4.61 -9.96
CA LEU A 226 -19.38 3.60 -9.14
C LEU A 226 -19.30 3.92 -7.65
N SER A 227 -18.13 4.38 -7.21
CA SER A 227 -17.89 4.84 -5.83
C SER A 227 -16.81 5.91 -5.81
N GLU A 228 -16.82 6.70 -4.74
CA GLU A 228 -15.75 7.59 -4.32
C GLU A 228 -15.57 7.39 -2.82
N GLU A 229 -14.34 7.08 -2.38
CA GLU A 229 -14.02 6.74 -1.00
C GLU A 229 -12.81 7.53 -0.54
N GLU A 230 -12.84 8.01 0.71
CA GLU A 230 -11.71 8.70 1.32
C GLU A 230 -10.62 7.70 1.68
N LEU A 231 -9.36 8.11 1.46
CA LEU A 231 -8.18 7.33 1.83
C LEU A 231 -7.41 8.02 2.95
N ARG A 232 -6.78 7.23 3.82
CA ARG A 232 -5.96 7.77 4.90
C ARG A 232 -4.97 6.77 5.46
N PHE A 233 -3.82 7.26 5.90
CA PHE A 233 -2.91 6.49 6.73
C PHE A 233 -3.46 6.41 8.15
N GLN A 234 -3.85 5.22 8.59
CA GLN A 234 -4.40 5.03 9.93
C GLN A 234 -3.99 3.68 10.50
N CYS A 235 -3.45 3.69 11.70
CA CYS A 235 -3.15 2.48 12.46
C CYS A 235 -4.18 2.28 13.59
N ASP A 236 -4.58 1.04 13.79
CA ASP A 236 -5.52 0.60 14.81
C ASP A 236 -4.82 0.05 16.07
N CYS A 237 -3.54 0.37 16.28
CA CYS A 237 -2.81 -0.01 17.49
C CYS A 237 -3.30 0.78 18.72
N SER A 238 -3.25 0.14 19.88
CA SER A 238 -3.60 0.75 21.17
C SER A 238 -2.80 0.10 22.29
N LYS A 239 -2.71 0.77 23.46
CA LYS A 239 -2.09 0.23 24.67
C LYS A 239 -2.73 -1.10 25.07
N GLU A 240 -4.06 -1.20 25.03
CA GLU A 240 -4.83 -2.41 25.35
C GLU A 240 -4.44 -3.59 24.42
N ARG A 241 -4.30 -3.32 23.13
CA ARG A 241 -3.92 -4.36 22.16
C ARG A 241 -2.50 -4.89 22.42
N PHE A 242 -1.58 -4.04 22.84
CA PHE A 242 -0.24 -4.46 23.25
C PHE A 242 -0.24 -5.18 24.60
N LEU A 243 -1.08 -4.78 25.58
CA LEU A 243 -1.29 -5.55 26.81
C LEU A 243 -1.74 -6.98 26.52
N ASN A 244 -2.70 -7.14 25.61
CA ASN A 244 -3.14 -8.47 25.16
C ASN A 244 -1.99 -9.27 24.50
N THR A 245 -1.07 -8.62 23.82
CA THR A 245 0.12 -9.28 23.25
C THR A 245 1.11 -9.67 24.37
N LEU A 246 1.40 -8.76 25.30
CA LEU A 246 2.25 -9.03 26.47
C LEU A 246 1.69 -10.16 27.32
N SER A 247 0.36 -10.27 27.45
CA SER A 247 -0.28 -11.36 28.21
C SER A 247 0.04 -12.76 27.64
N SER A 248 0.52 -12.89 26.39
CA SER A 248 0.95 -14.16 25.81
C SER A 248 2.35 -14.60 26.20
N LEU A 249 3.19 -13.68 26.74
CA LEU A 249 4.54 -13.98 27.17
C LEU A 249 4.56 -14.91 28.41
N PRO A 250 5.63 -15.70 28.63
CA PRO A 250 5.82 -16.44 29.86
C PRO A 250 5.80 -15.53 31.08
N LYS A 251 5.33 -16.08 32.23
CA LYS A 251 5.29 -15.33 33.48
C LYS A 251 6.67 -14.82 33.93
N SER A 252 7.72 -15.64 33.74
CA SER A 252 9.12 -15.27 34.00
C SER A 252 9.57 -14.00 33.27
N ASP A 253 9.19 -13.87 32.01
CA ASP A 253 9.60 -12.74 31.19
C ASP A 253 8.90 -11.45 31.65
N LEU A 254 7.62 -11.56 32.03
CA LEU A 254 6.90 -10.42 32.62
C LEU A 254 7.45 -10.02 33.99
N GLU A 255 7.90 -10.99 34.81
CA GLU A 255 8.56 -10.74 36.10
C GLU A 255 9.92 -10.05 35.89
N GLU A 256 10.72 -10.47 34.92
CA GLU A 256 11.99 -9.83 34.54
C GLU A 256 11.78 -8.37 34.09
N MET A 257 10.81 -8.12 33.19
CA MET A 257 10.45 -6.76 32.75
C MET A 257 10.02 -5.87 33.92
N ARG A 258 9.28 -6.41 34.92
CA ARG A 258 8.87 -5.66 36.09
C ARG A 258 10.02 -5.36 37.04
N ASP A 259 10.83 -6.39 37.37
CA ASP A 259 11.81 -6.34 38.47
C ASP A 259 13.15 -5.74 38.03
N GLU A 260 13.56 -5.96 36.77
CA GLU A 260 14.85 -5.49 36.26
C GLU A 260 14.70 -4.21 35.41
N ASP A 261 13.70 -4.19 34.47
CA ASP A 261 13.51 -3.07 33.54
C ASP A 261 12.57 -1.98 34.10
N HIS A 262 11.86 -2.26 35.20
CA HIS A 262 10.86 -1.38 35.83
C HIS A 262 9.72 -0.96 34.88
N GLY A 263 9.42 -1.79 33.88
CA GLY A 263 8.40 -1.54 32.87
C GLY A 263 8.77 -2.12 31.51
N ALA A 264 7.98 -1.72 30.51
CA ALA A 264 8.25 -2.07 29.11
C ALA A 264 7.89 -0.92 28.18
N GLU A 265 8.63 -0.79 27.10
CA GLU A 265 8.32 0.14 26.02
C GLU A 265 8.13 -0.62 24.72
N ILE A 266 7.01 -0.41 24.03
CA ILE A 266 6.70 -1.06 22.76
C ILE A 266 6.40 0.00 21.70
N THR A 267 7.18 -0.01 20.63
CA THR A 267 6.93 0.84 19.47
C THR A 267 6.22 0.06 18.38
N CYS A 268 5.10 0.58 17.91
CA CYS A 268 4.34 -0.02 16.80
C CYS A 268 5.11 0.11 15.48
N GLN A 269 5.45 -1.00 14.86
CA GLN A 269 6.15 -1.00 13.57
C GLN A 269 5.37 -0.29 12.45
N PHE A 270 4.03 -0.34 12.48
CA PHE A 270 3.19 0.24 11.42
C PHE A 270 3.05 1.77 11.49
N CYS A 271 3.18 2.39 12.66
CA CYS A 271 2.92 3.82 12.79
C CYS A 271 3.91 4.56 13.70
N GLN A 272 4.91 3.85 14.25
CA GLN A 272 5.95 4.39 15.14
C GLN A 272 5.41 5.02 16.43
N SER A 273 4.13 4.76 16.79
CA SER A 273 3.62 5.17 18.10
C SER A 273 4.22 4.30 19.19
N THR A 274 4.70 4.94 20.27
CA THR A 274 5.33 4.27 21.41
C THR A 274 4.35 4.18 22.57
N TYR A 275 4.30 3.03 23.22
CA TYR A 275 3.46 2.72 24.36
C TYR A 275 4.32 2.30 25.54
N HIS A 276 4.08 2.90 26.69
CA HIS A 276 4.79 2.62 27.94
C HIS A 276 3.88 1.80 28.85
N PHE A 277 4.45 0.77 29.46
CA PHE A 277 3.82 -0.11 30.43
C PHE A 277 4.61 -0.02 31.72
N ASP A 278 3.95 0.39 32.81
CA ASP A 278 4.58 0.50 34.10
C ASP A 278 4.54 -0.84 34.87
N GLU A 279 5.19 -0.87 36.05
CA GLU A 279 5.20 -2.06 36.91
C GLU A 279 3.79 -2.55 37.25
N LYS A 280 2.80 -1.65 37.39
CA LYS A 280 1.42 -2.00 37.70
C LYS A 280 0.73 -2.72 36.54
N ASP A 281 0.95 -2.24 35.30
CA ASP A 281 0.45 -2.90 34.10
C ASP A 281 0.96 -4.34 34.04
N LEU A 282 2.27 -4.55 34.35
CA LEU A 282 2.89 -5.88 34.33
C LEU A 282 2.43 -6.76 35.51
N GLU A 283 2.25 -6.19 36.72
CA GLU A 283 1.72 -6.92 37.87
C GLU A 283 0.31 -7.47 37.63
N GLU A 284 -0.56 -6.71 36.93
CA GLU A 284 -1.89 -7.16 36.54
C GLU A 284 -1.80 -8.39 35.63
N LEU A 285 -0.94 -8.34 34.57
CA LEU A 285 -0.72 -9.46 33.66
C LEU A 285 -0.15 -10.71 34.37
N ILE A 286 0.78 -10.52 35.32
CA ILE A 286 1.38 -11.61 36.11
C ILE A 286 0.33 -12.28 36.98
N ARG A 287 -0.54 -11.51 37.63
CA ARG A 287 -1.61 -12.01 38.50
C ARG A 287 -2.63 -12.83 37.72
N ASP A 288 -2.97 -12.45 36.49
CA ASP A 288 -3.93 -13.17 35.66
C ASP A 288 -3.38 -14.53 35.17
N LYS A 289 -2.07 -14.79 35.33
CA LYS A 289 -1.40 -16.06 35.02
C LYS A 289 -1.23 -16.98 36.25
N SER A 290 -1.69 -16.55 37.40
CA SER A 290 -1.66 -17.32 38.66
C SER A 290 -2.95 -18.08 38.87
#